data_01cab4fd1103342557c9dc4d1eb4b54a
#
_entry.id   01cab4fd1103342557c9dc4d1eb4b54a
#
_cell.length_a   1.000
_cell.length_b   1.000
_cell.length_c   1.000
_cell.angle_alpha   90.00
_cell.angle_beta   90.00
_cell.angle_gamma   90.00
#
_symmetry.space_group_name_H-M   'P 1'
#
loop_
_entity.id
_entity.type
_entity.pdbx_description
1 polymer ?
#
loop_
_entity_poly.entity_id
_entity_poly.type
_entity_poly.pdbx_seq_one_letter_code
_entity_poly.pdbx_strand_id
1 'polypeptide(L)'
;MSTICQSCGMPLEVDPKKGGTNADQSISTLYCSFCFENGVFKDEGITLEAKIEKNVHLAMAQFNYTETEARAKVEALIPNLGRWKSSQH
;
A
#
# COMPACT_ATOMS: atom_id res chain seq x y z
N MET A 1 7.55 -11.20 12.96
CA MET A 1 7.89 -10.56 11.70
C MET A 1 6.73 -9.71 11.22
N SER A 2 7.02 -8.52 10.80
CA SER A 2 5.97 -7.64 10.30
C SER A 2 5.58 -8.05 8.88
N THR A 3 4.28 -8.16 8.64
CA THR A 3 3.74 -8.31 7.29
C THR A 3 3.38 -6.92 6.80
N ILE A 4 3.80 -6.58 5.60
CA ILE A 4 3.48 -5.29 5.02
C ILE A 4 2.44 -5.44 3.93
N CYS A 5 1.66 -4.37 3.72
CA CYS A 5 0.67 -4.34 2.64
C CYS A 5 1.39 -4.42 1.29
N GLN A 6 1.00 -5.35 0.46
CA GLN A 6 1.62 -5.55 -0.85
C GLN A 6 1.14 -4.54 -1.90
N SER A 7 0.40 -3.55 -1.49
CA SER A 7 -0.05 -2.46 -2.36
C SER A 7 0.59 -1.13 -1.98
N CYS A 8 0.67 -0.80 -0.68
CA CYS A 8 1.20 0.49 -0.24
C CYS A 8 2.41 0.38 0.69
N GLY A 9 2.75 -0.83 1.15
CA GLY A 9 3.91 -1.04 2.01
C GLY A 9 3.70 -0.71 3.47
N MET A 10 2.49 -0.37 3.89
CA MET A 10 2.23 -0.08 5.30
C MET A 10 2.28 -1.39 6.10
N PRO A 11 2.95 -1.41 7.27
CA PRO A 11 2.89 -2.60 8.12
C PRO A 11 1.45 -2.89 8.54
N LEU A 12 1.00 -4.13 8.36
CA LEU A 12 -0.38 -4.49 8.70
C LEU A 12 -0.65 -4.40 10.19
N GLU A 13 0.38 -4.53 11.00
CA GLU A 13 0.21 -4.44 12.46
C GLU A 13 -0.20 -3.05 12.93
N VAL A 14 0.10 -2.00 12.14
CA VAL A 14 -0.33 -0.63 12.49
C VAL A 14 -1.67 -0.27 11.85
N ASP A 15 -2.20 -1.13 10.99
CA ASP A 15 -3.53 -0.94 10.42
C ASP A 15 -4.56 -1.15 11.53
N PRO A 16 -5.48 -0.19 11.76
CA PRO A 16 -6.52 -0.35 12.79
C PRO A 16 -7.34 -1.61 12.64
N LYS A 17 -7.52 -2.10 11.41
CA LYS A 17 -8.29 -3.30 11.12
C LYS A 17 -7.40 -4.52 10.87
N LYS A 18 -6.08 -4.37 10.96
CA LYS A 18 -5.10 -5.44 10.78
C LYS A 18 -5.10 -6.08 9.39
N GLY A 19 -5.71 -5.44 8.44
CA GLY A 19 -5.75 -5.88 7.05
C GLY A 19 -7.09 -5.55 6.41
N GLY A 20 -7.12 -5.60 5.10
CA GLY A 20 -8.36 -5.45 4.35
C GLY A 20 -9.22 -6.72 4.47
N THR A 21 -10.33 -6.76 3.76
CA THR A 21 -11.20 -7.94 3.78
C THR A 21 -11.22 -8.61 2.42
N ASN A 22 -11.15 -9.93 2.45
CA ASN A 22 -11.31 -10.75 1.24
C ASN A 22 -12.80 -10.84 0.88
N ALA A 23 -13.10 -11.42 -0.28
CA ALA A 23 -14.49 -11.54 -0.74
C ALA A 23 -15.35 -12.31 0.26
N ASP A 24 -14.77 -13.24 1.01
CA ASP A 24 -15.50 -14.04 2.02
C ASP A 24 -15.51 -13.36 3.40
N GLN A 25 -15.10 -12.11 3.48
CA GLN A 25 -15.06 -11.30 4.70
C GLN A 25 -13.95 -11.69 5.69
N SER A 26 -13.06 -12.61 5.33
CA SER A 26 -11.90 -12.89 6.16
C SER A 26 -10.88 -11.76 6.01
N ILE A 27 -9.99 -11.64 6.99
CA ILE A 27 -8.96 -10.59 6.99
C ILE A 27 -7.86 -10.97 5.99
N SER A 28 -7.51 -10.03 5.11
CA SER A 28 -6.41 -10.22 4.18
C SER A 28 -5.09 -10.15 4.92
N THR A 29 -4.17 -11.05 4.57
CA THR A 29 -2.81 -11.00 5.10
C THR A 29 -1.85 -10.33 4.12
N LEU A 30 -2.36 -9.86 2.99
CA LEU A 30 -1.55 -9.27 1.92
C LEU A 30 -1.74 -7.78 1.76
N TYR A 31 -2.92 -7.25 2.08
CA TYR A 31 -3.27 -5.86 1.81
C TYR A 31 -3.94 -5.24 3.04
N CYS A 32 -3.68 -3.94 3.24
CA CYS A 32 -4.25 -3.23 4.39
C CYS A 32 -5.69 -2.79 4.10
N SER A 33 -6.40 -2.38 5.17
CA SER A 33 -7.79 -1.96 5.06
C SER A 33 -7.98 -0.69 4.25
N PHE A 34 -6.92 0.10 4.06
CA PHE A 34 -6.99 1.32 3.26
C PHE A 34 -6.86 1.04 1.77
N CYS A 35 -6.37 -0.13 1.39
CA CYS A 35 -6.15 -0.50 -0.01
C CYS A 35 -7.14 -1.52 -0.53
N PHE A 36 -7.72 -2.35 0.34
CA PHE A 36 -8.42 -3.56 -0.08
C PHE A 36 -9.64 -3.80 0.79
N GLU A 37 -10.78 -4.07 0.16
CA GLU A 37 -12.03 -4.33 0.88
C GLU A 37 -12.93 -5.22 0.02
N ASN A 38 -13.56 -6.21 0.65
CA ASN A 38 -14.50 -7.12 -0.01
C ASN A 38 -13.90 -7.80 -1.25
N GLY A 39 -12.62 -8.09 -1.22
CA GLY A 39 -11.94 -8.78 -2.30
C GLY A 39 -11.53 -7.90 -3.47
N VAL A 40 -11.68 -6.59 -3.36
CA VAL A 40 -11.29 -5.66 -4.43
C VAL A 40 -10.44 -4.52 -3.87
N PHE A 41 -9.58 -3.97 -4.69
CA PHE A 41 -8.80 -2.79 -4.32
C PHE A 41 -9.69 -1.56 -4.36
N LYS A 42 -9.57 -0.72 -3.34
CA LYS A 42 -10.32 0.54 -3.28
C LYS A 42 -9.88 1.51 -4.37
N ASP A 43 -8.64 1.38 -4.84
CA ASP A 43 -8.08 2.21 -5.90
C ASP A 43 -7.85 1.39 -7.17
N GLU A 44 -8.76 0.46 -7.44
CA GLU A 44 -8.68 -0.36 -8.65
C GLU A 44 -8.58 0.53 -9.88
N GLY A 45 -7.65 0.20 -10.77
CA GLY A 45 -7.44 0.99 -11.98
C GLY A 45 -6.39 2.08 -11.83
N ILE A 46 -5.92 2.34 -10.61
CA ILE A 46 -4.87 3.35 -10.40
C ILE A 46 -3.55 2.86 -11.03
N THR A 47 -2.80 3.78 -11.64
CA THR A 47 -1.49 3.46 -12.19
C THR A 47 -0.45 3.39 -11.07
N LEU A 48 0.68 2.74 -11.35
CA LEU A 48 1.79 2.71 -10.41
C LEU A 48 2.27 4.11 -10.07
N GLU A 49 2.38 4.96 -11.09
CA GLU A 49 2.83 6.35 -10.88
C GLU A 49 1.90 7.11 -9.96
N ALA A 50 0.58 6.98 -10.17
CA ALA A 50 -0.41 7.65 -9.34
C ALA A 50 -0.38 7.10 -7.90
N LYS A 51 -0.15 5.80 -7.74
CA LYS A 51 -0.03 5.18 -6.43
C LYS A 51 1.19 5.72 -5.68
N ILE A 52 2.32 5.85 -6.38
CA ILE A 52 3.53 6.41 -5.80
C ILE A 52 3.26 7.85 -5.31
N GLU A 53 2.64 8.68 -6.14
CA GLU A 53 2.32 10.06 -5.76
C GLU A 53 1.43 10.10 -4.52
N LYS A 54 0.40 9.27 -4.48
CA LYS A 54 -0.50 9.20 -3.34
C LYS A 54 0.26 8.82 -2.07
N ASN A 55 1.15 7.84 -2.17
CA ASN A 55 1.90 7.38 -1.00
C ASN A 55 2.96 8.37 -0.57
N VAL A 56 3.53 9.14 -1.50
CA VAL A 56 4.45 10.23 -1.15
C VAL A 56 3.74 11.24 -0.25
N HIS A 57 2.52 11.65 -0.64
CA HIS A 57 1.75 12.60 0.18
C HIS A 57 1.40 12.02 1.54
N LEU A 58 1.05 10.73 1.60
CA LEU A 58 0.75 10.08 2.87
C LEU A 58 1.97 10.01 3.77
N ALA A 59 3.13 9.68 3.21
CA ALA A 59 4.37 9.59 3.98
C ALA A 59 4.77 10.95 4.54
N MET A 60 4.62 12.01 3.75
CA MET A 60 4.90 13.37 4.22
C MET A 60 4.00 13.73 5.40
N ALA A 61 2.72 13.37 5.31
CA ALA A 61 1.76 13.69 6.37
C ALA A 61 1.96 12.86 7.62
N GLN A 62 2.29 11.57 7.48
CA GLN A 62 2.37 10.65 8.61
C GLN A 62 3.72 10.68 9.31
N PHE A 63 4.80 10.88 8.57
CA PHE A 63 6.14 10.77 9.11
C PHE A 63 6.94 12.07 9.06
N ASN A 64 6.32 13.16 8.62
CA ASN A 64 6.95 14.44 8.49
C ASN A 64 8.19 14.44 7.59
N TYR A 65 8.22 13.54 6.62
CA TYR A 65 9.29 13.54 5.63
C TYR A 65 9.15 14.74 4.69
N THR A 66 10.27 15.20 4.16
CA THR A 66 10.22 16.12 3.02
C THR A 66 9.75 15.35 1.81
N GLU A 67 9.33 16.06 0.77
CA GLU A 67 8.91 15.40 -0.47
C GLU A 67 10.03 14.54 -1.05
N THR A 68 11.26 15.04 -1.04
CA THR A 68 12.42 14.30 -1.55
C THR A 68 12.63 12.99 -0.79
N GLU A 69 12.57 13.05 0.54
CA GLU A 69 12.74 11.87 1.36
C GLU A 69 11.61 10.86 1.15
N ALA A 70 10.38 11.35 1.16
CA ALA A 70 9.20 10.48 0.99
C ALA A 70 9.23 9.81 -0.39
N ARG A 71 9.55 10.59 -1.43
CA ARG A 71 9.59 10.06 -2.80
C ARG A 71 10.66 8.99 -2.94
N ALA A 72 11.84 9.23 -2.38
CA ALA A 72 12.92 8.25 -2.46
C ALA A 72 12.52 6.93 -1.81
N LYS A 73 11.88 6.99 -0.63
CA LYS A 73 11.46 5.78 0.07
C LYS A 73 10.32 5.07 -0.65
N VAL A 74 9.34 5.82 -1.11
CA VAL A 74 8.17 5.25 -1.79
C VAL A 74 8.58 4.63 -3.13
N GLU A 75 9.42 5.32 -3.91
CA GLU A 75 9.86 4.81 -5.20
C GLU A 75 10.75 3.57 -5.06
N ALA A 76 11.45 3.44 -3.94
CA ALA A 76 12.25 2.24 -3.69
C ALA A 76 11.39 1.06 -3.22
N LEU A 77 10.25 1.33 -2.61
CA LEU A 77 9.41 0.30 -1.99
C LEU A 77 8.28 -0.17 -2.91
N ILE A 78 7.44 0.76 -3.38
CA ILE A 78 6.17 0.41 -4.04
C ILE A 78 6.36 -0.50 -5.26
N PRO A 79 7.29 -0.22 -6.19
CA PRO A 79 7.41 -1.08 -7.38
C PRO A 79 7.79 -2.52 -7.07
N ASN A 80 8.34 -2.78 -5.89
CA ASN A 80 8.77 -4.12 -5.48
C ASN A 80 7.71 -4.89 -4.70
N LEU A 81 6.57 -4.27 -4.42
CA LEU A 81 5.47 -4.95 -3.72
C LEU A 81 4.74 -5.89 -4.67
N GLY A 82 4.14 -6.94 -4.11
CA GLY A 82 3.52 -8.00 -4.90
C GLY A 82 2.52 -7.52 -5.93
N ARG A 83 1.67 -6.56 -5.56
CA ARG A 83 0.67 -6.02 -6.48
C ARG A 83 1.30 -5.38 -7.72
N TRP A 84 2.39 -4.65 -7.53
CA TRP A 84 2.99 -3.85 -8.60
C TRP A 84 4.08 -4.59 -9.35
N LYS A 85 4.74 -5.53 -8.68
CA LYS A 85 5.84 -6.26 -9.29
C LYS A 85 5.38 -7.08 -10.49
N SER A 86 4.19 -7.69 -10.39
CA SER A 86 3.68 -8.52 -11.48
C SER A 86 3.10 -7.70 -12.63
N SER A 87 2.85 -6.41 -12.44
CA SER A 87 2.31 -5.55 -13.49
C SER A 87 3.36 -4.74 -14.23
N GLN A 88 4.63 -5.00 -13.95
CA GLN A 88 5.76 -4.29 -14.58
C GLN A 88 6.37 -5.08 -15.72
N HIS A 89 5.56 -5.63 -16.55
CA HIS A 89 6.05 -6.40 -17.71
C HIS A 89 6.04 -5.57 -18.96
#